data_1cfbcee1965a72660b0c2aca7f30b740
#
_entry.id   1cfbcee1965a72660b0c2aca7f30b740
#
_cell.length_a   1.000
_cell.length_b   1.000
_cell.length_c   1.000
_cell.angle_alpha   90.00
_cell.angle_beta   90.00
_cell.angle_gamma   90.00
#
_symmetry.space_group_name_H-M   'P 1'
#
loop_
_entity.id
_entity.type
_entity.pdbx_description
1 polymer ?
#
loop_
_entity_poly.entity_id
_entity_poly.type
_entity_poly.pdbx_seq_one_letter_code
_entity_poly.pdbx_strand_id
1 'polypeptide(L)'
;MIKILIVNMILLITQQLSAKDYDVRDFGAVGDGIFVNSNIIQHAIDYINAAGGGRLVFYPGTYVTGSFYLKSNVTLHIEQGATLLGSTNPWDYVKDPHVGWKSMIFAVKQDNIGISGKGIINGRGFTTANNMVKYIQKGLFDDPLKLDRPNETNRPENIYFRECNNVVIRDITLKDPASWNQTYDQCKNLLVDNIFVDSKSYWNNDGIDVVDCDGVVIKNSYFDTADDAICFKSHDANAICQNVVVDNCTGRSSANGLKFGTASRGGFRNFKITNLTIYDTFRSAITFAAVDGGLIENIVVDGLRSVNTGNVLFLRIGNRWSSGKTPSLQNVTIKNVYAEVPYAKPDAGYNYEGPVEDNPRNISPASIIGLPNMRIKNITLENIEMVYPGRSDTLYAKVGLTSKELDAIPEMEKSYPEFSQFKELPAWGMYIRHADDIHFKNVTFRALEQDYRPAVVMDDVKGASFRGVSFSEPNAQGKNQIFKYKSSGINIE
;
A
#
# COMPACT_ATOMS: atom_id res chain seq x y z
N MET A 1 -2.55 1.55 -26.31
CA MET A 1 -3.59 1.08 -25.36
C MET A 1 -3.82 2.03 -24.18
N ILE A 2 -2.80 2.51 -23.46
CA ILE A 2 -2.95 3.43 -22.31
C ILE A 2 -3.65 4.76 -22.67
N LYS A 3 -3.38 5.35 -23.86
CA LYS A 3 -4.08 6.58 -24.32
C LYS A 3 -5.59 6.38 -24.52
N ILE A 4 -6.04 5.21 -24.93
CA ILE A 4 -7.45 4.90 -25.15
C ILE A 4 -8.18 4.70 -23.82
N LEU A 5 -7.54 4.14 -22.80
CA LEU A 5 -8.10 4.00 -21.46
C LEU A 5 -8.34 5.37 -20.80
N ILE A 6 -7.37 6.29 -20.93
CA ILE A 6 -7.50 7.67 -20.39
C ILE A 6 -8.62 8.44 -21.11
N VAL A 7 -8.79 8.26 -22.41
CA VAL A 7 -9.84 8.92 -23.19
C VAL A 7 -11.23 8.37 -22.83
N ASN A 8 -11.40 7.06 -22.66
CA ASN A 8 -12.66 6.48 -22.24
C ASN A 8 -13.04 6.83 -20.79
N MET A 9 -12.06 6.99 -19.92
CA MET A 9 -12.30 7.40 -18.52
C MET A 9 -12.60 8.90 -18.39
N ILE A 10 -12.05 9.75 -19.27
CA ILE A 10 -12.40 11.18 -19.35
C ILE A 10 -13.84 11.36 -19.87
N LEU A 11 -14.32 10.51 -20.76
CA LEU A 11 -15.72 10.53 -21.23
C LEU A 11 -16.73 10.11 -20.16
N LEU A 12 -16.35 9.23 -19.22
CA LEU A 12 -17.20 8.86 -18.08
C LEU A 12 -17.42 10.01 -17.08
N ILE A 13 -16.51 10.99 -17.02
CA ILE A 13 -16.62 12.16 -16.15
C ILE A 13 -17.67 13.17 -16.69
N THR A 14 -18.04 13.12 -17.96
CA THR A 14 -18.94 14.12 -18.60
C THR A 14 -20.42 13.74 -18.60
N GLN A 15 -20.80 12.55 -18.18
CA GLN A 15 -22.21 12.18 -17.99
C GLN A 15 -22.63 12.27 -16.51
N GLN A 16 -22.33 13.36 -15.82
CA GLN A 16 -23.15 13.76 -14.68
C GLN A 16 -24.44 14.42 -15.22
N LEU A 17 -25.38 13.61 -15.69
CA LEU A 17 -26.79 13.99 -15.59
C LEU A 17 -27.00 14.46 -14.14
N SER A 18 -27.62 15.62 -13.94
CA SER A 18 -27.94 16.17 -12.61
C SER A 18 -28.64 15.09 -11.79
N ALA A 19 -27.86 14.34 -11.01
CA ALA A 19 -28.43 13.30 -10.15
C ALA A 19 -29.33 14.00 -9.13
N LYS A 20 -30.51 13.50 -8.93
CA LYS A 20 -31.46 14.05 -7.94
C LYS A 20 -30.85 13.91 -6.54
N ASP A 21 -30.89 14.98 -5.78
CA ASP A 21 -30.47 15.02 -4.39
C ASP A 21 -31.62 14.65 -3.45
N TYR A 22 -31.29 13.85 -2.46
CA TYR A 22 -32.19 13.41 -1.41
C TYR A 22 -31.53 13.71 -0.06
N ASP A 23 -32.18 14.55 0.74
CA ASP A 23 -31.71 14.87 2.08
C ASP A 23 -31.90 13.66 3.01
N VAL A 24 -30.85 13.20 3.67
CA VAL A 24 -30.94 12.07 4.59
C VAL A 24 -31.90 12.35 5.76
N ARG A 25 -32.10 13.62 6.11
CA ARG A 25 -33.01 14.06 7.18
C ARG A 25 -34.50 13.88 6.81
N ASP A 26 -34.83 13.93 5.52
CA ASP A 26 -36.17 13.64 5.03
C ASP A 26 -36.59 12.19 5.26
N PHE A 27 -35.64 11.30 5.45
CA PHE A 27 -35.84 9.90 5.84
C PHE A 27 -35.83 9.70 7.36
N GLY A 28 -35.62 10.75 8.15
CA GLY A 28 -35.61 10.73 9.61
C GLY A 28 -34.24 10.58 10.25
N ALA A 29 -33.13 10.75 9.49
CA ALA A 29 -31.80 10.69 10.06
C ALA A 29 -31.51 11.86 11.02
N VAL A 30 -30.86 11.56 12.13
CA VAL A 30 -30.54 12.52 13.18
C VAL A 30 -29.02 12.72 13.27
N GLY A 31 -28.59 13.96 13.07
CA GLY A 31 -27.16 14.34 13.08
C GLY A 31 -26.66 14.83 14.43
N ASP A 32 -27.07 14.19 15.53
CA ASP A 32 -26.76 14.62 16.91
C ASP A 32 -25.50 13.97 17.52
N GLY A 33 -24.85 13.05 16.81
CA GLY A 33 -23.69 12.29 17.28
C GLY A 33 -24.01 11.17 18.28
N ILE A 34 -25.29 10.83 18.49
CA ILE A 34 -25.76 9.85 19.47
C ILE A 34 -26.63 8.77 18.80
N PHE A 35 -27.63 9.20 18.05
CA PHE A 35 -28.60 8.32 17.45
C PHE A 35 -27.97 7.47 16.32
N VAL A 36 -28.17 6.13 16.37
CA VAL A 36 -27.64 5.22 15.37
C VAL A 36 -28.56 5.17 14.14
N ASN A 37 -28.08 5.69 13.02
CA ASN A 37 -28.86 5.91 11.80
C ASN A 37 -28.81 4.76 10.76
N SER A 38 -28.18 3.62 11.05
CA SER A 38 -27.89 2.57 10.05
C SER A 38 -29.13 2.15 9.25
N ASN A 39 -30.25 1.87 9.93
CA ASN A 39 -31.49 1.44 9.28
C ASN A 39 -32.13 2.56 8.45
N ILE A 40 -32.02 3.79 8.90
CA ILE A 40 -32.54 4.97 8.18
C ILE A 40 -31.75 5.22 6.91
N ILE A 41 -30.41 5.17 7.02
CA ILE A 41 -29.50 5.32 5.88
C ILE A 41 -29.76 4.20 4.87
N GLN A 42 -29.90 2.95 5.34
CA GLN A 42 -30.22 1.83 4.46
C GLN A 42 -31.57 2.02 3.73
N HIS A 43 -32.61 2.43 4.46
CA HIS A 43 -33.91 2.71 3.86
C HIS A 43 -33.82 3.82 2.81
N ALA A 44 -33.10 4.90 3.07
CA ALA A 44 -32.91 5.98 2.10
C ALA A 44 -32.20 5.49 0.83
N ILE A 45 -31.12 4.68 0.98
CA ILE A 45 -30.40 4.07 -0.15
C ILE A 45 -31.34 3.17 -0.98
N ASP A 46 -32.14 2.34 -0.30
CA ASP A 46 -33.10 1.44 -0.96
C ASP A 46 -34.13 2.20 -1.76
N TYR A 47 -34.66 3.27 -1.18
CA TYR A 47 -35.62 4.16 -1.85
C TYR A 47 -35.00 4.83 -3.09
N ILE A 48 -33.83 5.40 -2.97
CA ILE A 48 -33.10 6.09 -4.05
C ILE A 48 -32.78 5.11 -5.20
N ASN A 49 -32.29 3.93 -4.87
CA ASN A 49 -32.04 2.89 -5.87
C ASN A 49 -33.32 2.48 -6.61
N ALA A 50 -34.42 2.25 -5.89
CA ALA A 50 -35.74 1.93 -6.49
C ALA A 50 -36.31 3.09 -7.34
N ALA A 51 -35.95 4.33 -7.03
CA ALA A 51 -36.34 5.52 -7.80
C ALA A 51 -35.45 5.75 -9.05
N GLY A 52 -34.49 4.84 -9.34
CA GLY A 52 -33.59 4.93 -10.50
C GLY A 52 -32.23 5.53 -10.21
N GLY A 53 -31.96 5.92 -8.96
CA GLY A 53 -30.66 6.44 -8.51
C GLY A 53 -30.72 7.92 -8.09
N GLY A 54 -29.59 8.39 -7.57
CA GLY A 54 -29.42 9.76 -7.08
C GLY A 54 -28.31 9.90 -6.05
N ARG A 55 -28.25 11.08 -5.43
CA ARG A 55 -27.31 11.34 -4.33
C ARG A 55 -28.07 11.39 -3.00
N LEU A 56 -27.62 10.60 -2.01
CA LEU A 56 -28.05 10.75 -0.63
C LEU A 56 -27.13 11.76 0.04
N VAL A 57 -27.68 12.93 0.39
CA VAL A 57 -26.92 14.08 0.89
C VAL A 57 -26.98 14.15 2.40
N PHE A 58 -25.79 14.19 3.02
CA PHE A 58 -25.62 14.44 4.45
C PHE A 58 -25.21 15.90 4.65
N TYR A 59 -26.10 16.70 5.20
CA TYR A 59 -25.82 18.10 5.58
C TYR A 59 -25.11 18.19 6.93
N PRO A 60 -24.56 19.37 7.31
CA PRO A 60 -23.80 19.53 8.56
C PRO A 60 -24.49 18.89 9.77
N GLY A 61 -23.77 18.02 10.46
CA GLY A 61 -24.22 17.19 11.57
C GLY A 61 -23.34 15.96 11.74
N THR A 62 -23.54 15.22 12.82
CA THR A 62 -22.79 14.00 13.11
C THR A 62 -23.74 12.80 13.14
N TYR A 63 -23.68 11.97 12.10
CA TYR A 63 -24.58 10.83 11.89
C TYR A 63 -23.88 9.54 12.31
N VAL A 64 -24.22 9.02 13.49
CA VAL A 64 -23.67 7.74 13.96
C VAL A 64 -24.26 6.59 13.17
N THR A 65 -23.44 5.63 12.76
CA THR A 65 -23.90 4.45 12.01
C THR A 65 -23.04 3.22 12.30
N GLY A 66 -23.60 2.04 12.18
CA GLY A 66 -22.92 0.77 11.99
C GLY A 66 -22.83 0.43 10.49
N SER A 67 -23.01 -0.85 10.15
CA SER A 67 -22.98 -1.30 8.75
C SER A 67 -24.23 -0.91 7.97
N PHE A 68 -24.05 -0.52 6.70
CA PHE A 68 -25.09 -0.42 5.70
C PHE A 68 -24.53 -0.72 4.29
N TYR A 69 -25.42 -0.97 3.33
CA TYR A 69 -25.06 -1.39 1.97
C TYR A 69 -25.46 -0.34 0.94
N LEU A 70 -24.46 0.14 0.20
CA LEU A 70 -24.67 1.00 -0.95
C LEU A 70 -25.21 0.17 -2.12
N LYS A 71 -26.11 0.74 -2.90
CA LYS A 71 -26.76 0.11 -4.05
C LYS A 71 -26.47 0.84 -5.36
N SER A 72 -26.66 0.14 -6.47
CA SER A 72 -26.40 0.66 -7.80
C SER A 72 -27.07 2.00 -8.06
N ASN A 73 -26.39 2.88 -8.77
CA ASN A 73 -26.79 4.23 -9.11
C ASN A 73 -26.99 5.17 -7.91
N VAL A 74 -26.46 4.84 -6.73
CA VAL A 74 -26.53 5.69 -5.53
C VAL A 74 -25.14 6.23 -5.18
N THR A 75 -25.07 7.53 -4.94
CA THR A 75 -23.86 8.21 -4.42
C THR A 75 -24.16 8.78 -3.05
N LEU A 76 -23.29 8.50 -2.07
CA LEU A 76 -23.29 9.22 -0.80
C LEU A 76 -22.58 10.56 -1.00
N HIS A 77 -23.25 11.66 -0.67
CA HIS A 77 -22.65 12.98 -0.73
C HIS A 77 -22.60 13.58 0.68
N ILE A 78 -21.39 13.70 1.22
CA ILE A 78 -21.18 14.16 2.60
C ILE A 78 -20.65 15.58 2.54
N GLU A 79 -21.50 16.54 2.86
CA GLU A 79 -21.19 17.96 2.79
C GLU A 79 -20.14 18.37 3.81
N GLN A 80 -19.47 19.50 3.58
CA GLN A 80 -18.57 20.09 4.53
C GLN A 80 -19.30 20.37 5.87
N GLY A 81 -18.72 19.92 6.99
CA GLY A 81 -19.34 19.98 8.31
C GLY A 81 -20.24 18.78 8.64
N ALA A 82 -20.47 17.87 7.70
CA ALA A 82 -21.10 16.59 7.99
C ALA A 82 -20.06 15.52 8.32
N THR A 83 -20.37 14.68 9.31
CA THR A 83 -19.57 13.52 9.68
C THR A 83 -20.42 12.27 9.72
N LEU A 84 -20.06 11.28 8.93
CA LEU A 84 -20.54 9.92 9.10
C LEU A 84 -19.65 9.22 10.12
N LEU A 85 -20.19 8.91 11.30
CA LEU A 85 -19.43 8.51 12.47
C LEU A 85 -19.73 7.05 12.82
N GLY A 86 -18.72 6.21 12.82
CA GLY A 86 -18.84 4.80 13.17
C GLY A 86 -19.38 4.57 14.60
N SER A 87 -20.25 3.62 14.80
CA SER A 87 -20.69 3.17 16.13
C SER A 87 -19.50 2.59 16.90
N THR A 88 -19.48 2.81 18.22
CA THR A 88 -18.49 2.14 19.10
C THR A 88 -18.99 0.79 19.63
N ASN A 89 -20.21 0.40 19.27
CA ASN A 89 -20.78 -0.89 19.59
C ASN A 89 -20.43 -1.91 18.50
N PRO A 90 -19.61 -2.95 18.78
CA PRO A 90 -19.19 -3.93 17.76
C PRO A 90 -20.31 -4.74 17.11
N TRP A 91 -21.48 -4.81 17.75
CA TRP A 91 -22.65 -5.51 17.20
C TRP A 91 -23.43 -4.71 16.17
N ASP A 92 -23.18 -3.40 16.06
CA ASP A 92 -23.76 -2.58 14.99
C ASP A 92 -23.10 -2.86 13.61
N TYR A 93 -22.04 -3.68 13.59
CA TYR A 93 -21.33 -4.05 12.37
C TYR A 93 -21.57 -5.50 11.97
N VAL A 94 -22.00 -5.68 10.73
CA VAL A 94 -22.20 -6.98 10.12
C VAL A 94 -20.89 -7.53 9.58
N LYS A 95 -20.63 -8.82 9.74
CA LYS A 95 -19.62 -9.53 8.98
C LYS A 95 -20.29 -10.10 7.74
N ASP A 96 -20.03 -9.48 6.58
CA ASP A 96 -20.67 -9.88 5.34
C ASP A 96 -20.20 -11.28 4.91
N PRO A 97 -21.10 -12.23 4.61
CA PRO A 97 -20.75 -13.61 4.30
C PRO A 97 -20.00 -13.78 2.97
N HIS A 98 -20.17 -12.87 1.99
CA HIS A 98 -19.46 -12.91 0.71
C HIS A 98 -18.07 -12.30 0.80
N VAL A 99 -17.90 -11.35 1.71
CA VAL A 99 -16.66 -10.62 1.93
C VAL A 99 -15.80 -11.28 3.03
N GLY A 100 -16.44 -11.75 4.10
CA GLY A 100 -15.75 -12.31 5.26
C GLY A 100 -15.16 -11.28 6.22
N TRP A 101 -15.44 -9.99 6.01
CA TRP A 101 -14.96 -8.85 6.81
C TRP A 101 -16.11 -8.05 7.37
N LYS A 102 -15.83 -7.22 8.38
CA LYS A 102 -16.73 -6.17 8.86
C LYS A 102 -16.36 -4.84 8.21
N SER A 103 -17.36 -4.04 7.86
CA SER A 103 -17.18 -2.68 7.39
C SER A 103 -18.36 -1.79 7.77
N MET A 104 -18.16 -0.49 7.75
CA MET A 104 -19.23 0.49 7.92
C MET A 104 -20.04 0.64 6.63
N ILE A 105 -19.38 0.76 5.50
CA ILE A 105 -20.02 0.93 4.19
C ILE A 105 -19.66 -0.23 3.29
N PHE A 106 -20.65 -1.03 2.92
CA PHE A 106 -20.51 -2.12 1.97
C PHE A 106 -21.10 -1.78 0.59
N ALA A 107 -20.52 -2.38 -0.45
CA ALA A 107 -21.17 -2.60 -1.72
C ALA A 107 -20.70 -3.92 -2.31
N VAL A 108 -21.64 -4.77 -2.74
CA VAL A 108 -21.33 -6.06 -3.36
C VAL A 108 -22.09 -6.18 -4.66
N LYS A 109 -21.37 -6.34 -5.79
CA LYS A 109 -21.94 -6.47 -7.14
C LYS A 109 -22.85 -5.29 -7.52
N GLN A 110 -22.38 -4.07 -7.29
CA GLN A 110 -23.11 -2.85 -7.60
C GLN A 110 -22.41 -2.06 -8.70
N ASP A 111 -23.21 -1.33 -9.49
CA ASP A 111 -22.75 -0.50 -10.59
C ASP A 111 -23.04 0.98 -10.34
N ASN A 112 -22.17 1.86 -10.84
CA ASN A 112 -22.33 3.32 -10.80
C ASN A 112 -22.56 3.84 -9.37
N ILE A 113 -21.69 3.49 -8.47
CA ILE A 113 -21.74 3.90 -7.06
C ILE A 113 -20.64 4.89 -6.73
N GLY A 114 -20.85 5.68 -5.68
CA GLY A 114 -19.81 6.62 -5.27
C GLY A 114 -19.97 7.17 -3.87
N ILE A 115 -18.86 7.79 -3.41
CA ILE A 115 -18.82 8.61 -2.19
C ILE A 115 -18.13 9.91 -2.57
N SER A 116 -18.71 11.04 -2.21
CA SER A 116 -18.20 12.35 -2.56
C SER A 116 -18.50 13.40 -1.48
N GLY A 117 -17.96 14.59 -1.66
CA GLY A 117 -18.20 15.72 -0.76
C GLY A 117 -17.01 16.02 0.15
N LYS A 118 -17.07 17.15 0.86
CA LYS A 118 -15.98 17.65 1.72
C LYS A 118 -16.16 17.31 3.20
N GLY A 119 -17.01 16.32 3.49
CA GLY A 119 -17.25 15.84 4.85
C GLY A 119 -16.25 14.79 5.30
N ILE A 120 -16.60 14.12 6.39
CA ILE A 120 -15.71 13.15 7.05
C ILE A 120 -16.43 11.82 7.23
N ILE A 121 -15.75 10.72 6.94
CA ILE A 121 -16.10 9.37 7.39
C ILE A 121 -15.07 9.00 8.46
N ASN A 122 -15.53 8.76 9.69
CA ASN A 122 -14.67 8.43 10.83
C ASN A 122 -15.15 7.13 11.49
N GLY A 123 -14.33 6.09 11.43
CA GLY A 123 -14.67 4.77 11.97
C GLY A 123 -14.61 4.64 13.49
N ARG A 124 -14.01 5.62 14.22
CA ARG A 124 -13.71 5.53 15.66
C ARG A 124 -13.02 4.22 16.07
N GLY A 125 -12.10 3.76 15.22
CA GLY A 125 -11.53 2.42 15.25
C GLY A 125 -10.89 2.03 16.56
N PHE A 126 -10.13 2.92 17.19
CA PHE A 126 -9.52 2.67 18.51
C PHE A 126 -10.58 2.29 19.57
N THR A 127 -11.63 3.09 19.67
CA THR A 127 -12.68 2.83 20.67
C THR A 127 -13.44 1.54 20.34
N THR A 128 -13.77 1.33 19.08
CA THR A 128 -14.49 0.13 18.62
C THR A 128 -13.67 -1.13 18.88
N ALA A 129 -12.39 -1.15 18.51
CA ALA A 129 -11.49 -2.28 18.75
C ALA A 129 -11.30 -2.58 20.24
N ASN A 130 -11.09 -1.55 21.07
CA ASN A 130 -10.97 -1.73 22.51
C ASN A 130 -12.28 -2.21 23.17
N ASN A 131 -13.43 -1.82 22.69
CA ASN A 131 -14.70 -2.41 23.14
C ASN A 131 -14.81 -3.88 22.75
N MET A 132 -14.34 -4.26 21.54
CA MET A 132 -14.24 -5.67 21.16
C MET A 132 -13.35 -6.47 22.11
N VAL A 133 -12.16 -5.97 22.45
CA VAL A 133 -11.27 -6.60 23.43
C VAL A 133 -11.99 -6.87 24.75
N LYS A 134 -12.70 -5.86 25.28
CA LYS A 134 -13.48 -6.04 26.52
C LYS A 134 -14.54 -7.14 26.43
N TYR A 135 -15.18 -7.29 25.26
CA TYR A 135 -16.19 -8.34 25.07
C TYR A 135 -15.58 -9.70 24.83
N ILE A 136 -14.44 -9.80 24.15
CA ILE A 136 -13.67 -11.04 23.99
C ILE A 136 -13.23 -11.54 25.37
N GLN A 137 -12.67 -10.66 26.21
CA GLN A 137 -12.24 -11.01 27.57
C GLN A 137 -13.39 -11.49 28.48
N LYS A 138 -14.60 -11.01 28.23
CA LYS A 138 -15.82 -11.46 28.93
C LYS A 138 -16.45 -12.72 28.33
N GLY A 139 -15.90 -13.27 27.27
CA GLY A 139 -16.49 -14.40 26.54
C GLY A 139 -17.79 -14.07 25.79
N LEU A 140 -18.07 -12.79 25.55
CA LEU A 140 -19.28 -12.32 24.88
C LEU A 140 -19.10 -12.10 23.38
N PHE A 141 -17.85 -12.06 22.90
CA PHE A 141 -17.51 -11.91 21.50
C PHE A 141 -16.49 -12.98 21.13
N ASP A 142 -16.80 -13.78 20.10
CA ASP A 142 -15.90 -14.82 19.62
C ASP A 142 -14.84 -14.24 18.67
N ASP A 143 -13.58 -14.47 19.00
CA ASP A 143 -12.45 -14.10 18.17
C ASP A 143 -11.40 -15.22 18.19
N PRO A 144 -10.94 -15.69 17.02
CA PRO A 144 -10.02 -16.82 16.95
C PRO A 144 -8.66 -16.56 17.61
N LEU A 145 -8.24 -15.30 17.70
CA LEU A 145 -6.96 -14.93 18.32
C LEU A 145 -7.06 -14.84 19.83
N LYS A 146 -8.23 -14.52 20.40
CA LYS A 146 -8.49 -14.35 21.85
C LYS A 146 -7.47 -13.47 22.58
N LEU A 147 -6.90 -12.50 21.86
CA LEU A 147 -5.83 -11.61 22.32
C LEU A 147 -6.37 -10.21 22.58
N ASP A 148 -5.51 -9.35 23.11
CA ASP A 148 -5.76 -7.91 23.24
C ASP A 148 -5.81 -7.16 21.89
N ARG A 149 -5.67 -7.89 20.80
CA ARG A 149 -5.82 -7.42 19.42
C ARG A 149 -6.82 -8.33 18.70
N PRO A 150 -8.05 -7.90 18.48
CA PRO A 150 -9.04 -8.70 17.75
C PRO A 150 -8.56 -8.96 16.31
N ASN A 151 -9.01 -10.11 15.74
CA ASN A 151 -8.73 -10.45 14.36
C ASN A 151 -9.14 -9.31 13.42
N GLU A 152 -8.32 -9.03 12.41
CA GLU A 152 -8.54 -7.91 11.49
C GLU A 152 -9.90 -7.99 10.77
N THR A 153 -10.36 -9.19 10.43
CA THR A 153 -11.66 -9.40 9.76
C THR A 153 -12.88 -9.13 10.66
N ASN A 154 -12.69 -9.11 11.97
CA ASN A 154 -13.71 -8.77 12.95
C ASN A 154 -13.78 -7.26 13.25
N ARG A 155 -12.71 -6.54 12.97
CA ARG A 155 -12.62 -5.10 13.16
C ARG A 155 -13.15 -4.37 11.93
N PRO A 156 -14.10 -3.42 12.05
CA PRO A 156 -14.70 -2.79 10.87
C PRO A 156 -13.74 -1.86 10.14
N GLU A 157 -13.72 -2.00 8.82
CA GLU A 157 -13.22 -0.99 7.89
C GLU A 157 -14.21 0.16 7.74
N ASN A 158 -13.79 1.28 7.16
CA ASN A 158 -14.72 2.33 6.78
C ASN A 158 -15.49 1.95 5.51
N ILE A 159 -14.82 1.39 4.51
CA ILE A 159 -15.40 1.05 3.20
C ILE A 159 -14.92 -0.33 2.76
N TYR A 160 -15.83 -1.19 2.30
CA TYR A 160 -15.49 -2.43 1.60
C TYR A 160 -16.42 -2.63 0.40
N PHE A 161 -15.87 -2.48 -0.81
CA PHE A 161 -16.61 -2.69 -2.06
C PHE A 161 -16.04 -3.91 -2.79
N ARG A 162 -16.93 -4.84 -3.16
CA ARG A 162 -16.55 -6.06 -3.87
C ARG A 162 -17.31 -6.27 -5.15
N GLU A 163 -16.58 -6.63 -6.22
CA GLU A 163 -17.16 -6.94 -7.54
C GLU A 163 -18.04 -5.80 -8.09
N CYS A 164 -17.71 -4.55 -7.75
CA CYS A 164 -18.43 -3.37 -8.19
C CYS A 164 -17.81 -2.79 -9.46
N ASN A 165 -18.62 -2.06 -10.25
CA ASN A 165 -18.16 -1.45 -11.49
C ASN A 165 -18.57 0.03 -11.55
N ASN A 166 -17.70 0.88 -12.13
CA ASN A 166 -17.85 2.33 -12.17
C ASN A 166 -17.99 2.93 -10.76
N VAL A 167 -16.92 2.82 -9.98
CA VAL A 167 -16.85 3.31 -8.60
C VAL A 167 -16.11 4.65 -8.56
N VAL A 168 -16.67 5.66 -7.91
CA VAL A 168 -16.06 6.99 -7.76
C VAL A 168 -16.00 7.41 -6.30
N ILE A 169 -14.79 7.61 -5.78
CA ILE A 169 -14.52 8.13 -4.44
C ILE A 169 -13.75 9.43 -4.58
N ARG A 170 -14.31 10.55 -4.11
CA ARG A 170 -13.63 11.83 -4.30
C ARG A 170 -13.95 12.89 -3.25
N ASP A 171 -13.00 13.80 -3.05
CA ASP A 171 -13.13 15.01 -2.23
C ASP A 171 -13.43 14.75 -0.74
N ILE A 172 -13.31 13.52 -0.27
CA ILE A 172 -13.71 13.07 1.07
C ILE A 172 -12.52 12.87 2.00
N THR A 173 -12.75 13.06 3.31
CA THR A 173 -11.80 12.69 4.36
C THR A 173 -12.22 11.35 5.00
N LEU A 174 -11.30 10.39 5.04
CA LEU A 174 -11.48 9.07 5.63
C LEU A 174 -10.57 8.94 6.87
N LYS A 175 -11.16 8.67 8.04
CA LYS A 175 -10.43 8.65 9.31
C LYS A 175 -10.68 7.39 10.14
N ASP A 176 -9.66 7.04 10.92
CA ASP A 176 -9.73 6.21 12.12
C ASP A 176 -10.54 4.90 11.95
N PRO A 177 -10.24 4.04 10.99
CA PRO A 177 -10.87 2.72 10.90
C PRO A 177 -10.40 1.81 12.04
N ALA A 178 -11.11 0.72 12.30
CA ALA A 178 -10.65 -0.28 13.26
C ALA A 178 -9.72 -1.33 12.62
N SER A 179 -9.69 -1.42 11.29
CA SER A 179 -8.80 -2.26 10.47
C SER A 179 -8.32 -1.45 9.27
N TRP A 180 -8.23 -2.02 8.06
CA TRP A 180 -7.94 -1.29 6.84
C TRP A 180 -8.96 -0.16 6.64
N ASN A 181 -8.57 0.92 5.95
CA ASN A 181 -9.48 2.04 5.84
C ASN A 181 -10.53 1.81 4.74
N GLN A 182 -10.07 1.46 3.55
CA GLN A 182 -10.94 1.25 2.41
C GLN A 182 -10.40 0.14 1.53
N THR A 183 -11.23 -0.85 1.24
CA THR A 183 -10.92 -1.99 0.39
C THR A 183 -11.81 -2.01 -0.85
N TYR A 184 -11.18 -2.17 -2.00
CA TYR A 184 -11.82 -2.41 -3.29
C TYR A 184 -11.36 -3.76 -3.82
N ASP A 185 -12.25 -4.74 -3.82
CA ASP A 185 -11.97 -6.13 -4.14
C ASP A 185 -12.68 -6.54 -5.45
N GLN A 186 -11.91 -6.94 -6.45
CA GLN A 186 -12.40 -7.32 -7.79
C GLN A 186 -13.28 -6.26 -8.47
N CYS A 187 -13.07 -4.99 -8.13
CA CYS A 187 -13.79 -3.87 -8.73
C CYS A 187 -13.21 -3.52 -10.11
N LYS A 188 -14.07 -2.94 -10.96
CA LYS A 188 -13.68 -2.44 -12.28
C LYS A 188 -13.99 -0.94 -12.40
N ASN A 189 -13.13 -0.21 -13.15
CA ASN A 189 -13.30 1.21 -13.39
C ASN A 189 -13.46 2.00 -12.08
N LEU A 190 -12.44 1.91 -11.21
CA LEU A 190 -12.36 2.62 -9.94
C LEU A 190 -11.62 3.96 -10.13
N LEU A 191 -12.24 5.06 -9.72
CA LEU A 191 -11.60 6.37 -9.58
C LEU A 191 -11.57 6.78 -8.10
N VAL A 192 -10.36 7.03 -7.59
CA VAL A 192 -10.11 7.67 -6.30
C VAL A 192 -9.39 8.99 -6.57
N ASP A 193 -10.00 10.14 -6.23
CA ASP A 193 -9.49 11.46 -6.58
C ASP A 193 -9.65 12.44 -5.43
N ASN A 194 -8.57 13.14 -5.07
CA ASN A 194 -8.57 14.22 -4.09
C ASN A 194 -9.14 13.79 -2.73
N ILE A 195 -8.73 12.63 -2.21
CA ILE A 195 -9.11 12.19 -0.87
C ILE A 195 -8.00 12.46 0.13
N PHE A 196 -8.40 12.65 1.40
CA PHE A 196 -7.49 12.75 2.53
C PHE A 196 -7.73 11.59 3.48
N VAL A 197 -6.69 10.77 3.70
CA VAL A 197 -6.76 9.59 4.58
C VAL A 197 -5.90 9.83 5.81
N ASP A 198 -6.52 9.74 6.99
CA ASP A 198 -5.86 9.79 8.31
C ASP A 198 -6.20 8.49 9.07
N SER A 199 -5.34 7.50 8.93
CA SER A 199 -5.59 6.10 9.33
C SER A 199 -4.51 5.62 10.30
N LYS A 200 -4.54 6.15 11.56
CA LYS A 200 -3.50 5.91 12.57
C LYS A 200 -4.06 5.54 13.94
N SER A 201 -5.27 5.04 13.99
CA SER A 201 -5.95 4.81 15.27
C SER A 201 -5.72 3.43 15.86
N TYR A 202 -5.36 2.44 15.02
CA TYR A 202 -5.20 1.06 15.46
C TYR A 202 -4.25 0.28 14.56
N TRP A 203 -4.08 -1.00 14.82
CA TRP A 203 -3.31 -1.94 14.00
C TRP A 203 -3.95 -2.17 12.63
N ASN A 204 -3.13 -2.42 11.61
CA ASN A 204 -3.56 -2.66 10.22
C ASN A 204 -4.42 -1.50 9.68
N ASN A 205 -4.04 -0.29 10.00
CA ASN A 205 -4.70 0.90 9.48
C ASN A 205 -4.05 1.30 8.15
N ASP A 206 -4.20 0.43 7.13
CA ASP A 206 -3.82 0.70 5.75
C ASP A 206 -4.62 1.89 5.21
N GLY A 207 -4.09 2.63 4.26
CA GLY A 207 -4.78 3.80 3.68
C GLY A 207 -5.77 3.41 2.60
N ILE A 208 -5.35 2.59 1.67
CA ILE A 208 -6.18 2.03 0.60
C ILE A 208 -5.65 0.66 0.18
N ASP A 209 -6.55 -0.30 0.06
CA ASP A 209 -6.29 -1.64 -0.42
C ASP A 209 -7.05 -1.93 -1.71
N VAL A 210 -6.32 -2.08 -2.80
CA VAL A 210 -6.86 -2.40 -4.12
C VAL A 210 -6.53 -3.85 -4.44
N VAL A 211 -7.57 -4.70 -4.42
CA VAL A 211 -7.45 -6.15 -4.48
C VAL A 211 -8.01 -6.67 -5.80
N ASP A 212 -7.19 -7.32 -6.62
CA ASP A 212 -7.64 -7.97 -7.88
C ASP A 212 -8.52 -7.11 -8.79
N CYS A 213 -8.32 -5.78 -8.80
CA CYS A 213 -9.11 -4.82 -9.57
C CYS A 213 -8.58 -4.62 -11.00
N ASP A 214 -9.43 -4.16 -11.91
CA ASP A 214 -9.08 -3.82 -13.28
C ASP A 214 -9.55 -2.41 -13.67
N GLY A 215 -8.63 -1.56 -14.15
CA GLY A 215 -8.94 -0.19 -14.54
C GLY A 215 -9.09 0.73 -13.33
N VAL A 216 -7.98 1.03 -12.63
CA VAL A 216 -7.96 1.84 -11.41
C VAL A 216 -7.19 3.13 -11.64
N VAL A 217 -7.73 4.25 -11.17
CA VAL A 217 -7.01 5.54 -11.08
C VAL A 217 -7.07 6.06 -9.65
N ILE A 218 -5.91 6.26 -9.04
CA ILE A 218 -5.76 6.92 -7.73
C ILE A 218 -4.94 8.18 -7.98
N LYS A 219 -5.49 9.35 -7.66
CA LYS A 219 -4.77 10.60 -7.91
C LYS A 219 -5.06 11.71 -6.91
N ASN A 220 -4.15 12.71 -6.85
CA ASN A 220 -4.29 13.92 -6.06
C ASN A 220 -4.62 13.66 -4.58
N SER A 221 -4.13 12.57 -4.01
CA SER A 221 -4.60 12.07 -2.72
C SER A 221 -3.47 11.99 -1.71
N TYR A 222 -3.83 12.13 -0.44
CA TYR A 222 -2.91 12.10 0.69
C TYR A 222 -3.28 10.98 1.66
N PHE A 223 -2.26 10.22 2.08
CA PHE A 223 -2.39 9.07 2.98
C PHE A 223 -1.41 9.20 4.15
N ASP A 224 -1.93 9.24 5.36
CA ASP A 224 -1.15 9.17 6.62
C ASP A 224 -1.65 7.99 7.45
N THR A 225 -0.82 6.94 7.57
CA THR A 225 -1.30 5.60 7.94
C THR A 225 -0.40 4.92 8.96
N ALA A 226 -0.98 4.07 9.79
CA ALA A 226 -0.25 3.22 10.72
C ALA A 226 0.17 1.87 10.11
N ASP A 227 -0.31 1.54 8.91
CA ASP A 227 0.16 0.42 8.08
C ASP A 227 0.35 0.93 6.65
N ASP A 228 0.38 0.11 5.62
CA ASP A 228 0.71 0.48 4.24
C ASP A 228 -0.15 1.65 3.72
N ALA A 229 0.47 2.68 3.11
CA ALA A 229 -0.28 3.87 2.68
C ALA A 229 -1.10 3.62 1.42
N ILE A 230 -0.47 3.11 0.36
CA ILE A 230 -1.12 2.69 -0.89
C ILE A 230 -0.74 1.23 -1.15
N CYS A 231 -1.71 0.35 -1.04
CA CYS A 231 -1.47 -1.09 -1.10
C CYS A 231 -2.27 -1.76 -2.23
N PHE A 232 -1.58 -2.56 -3.03
CA PHE A 232 -2.17 -3.45 -4.03
C PHE A 232 -2.02 -4.88 -3.57
N LYS A 233 -3.12 -5.63 -3.55
CA LYS A 233 -3.14 -7.04 -3.15
C LYS A 233 -3.75 -7.93 -4.24
N SER A 234 -3.44 -9.19 -4.22
CA SER A 234 -4.07 -10.19 -5.09
C SER A 234 -4.39 -11.44 -4.27
N HIS A 235 -5.67 -11.63 -3.99
CA HIS A 235 -6.19 -12.71 -3.15
C HIS A 235 -6.62 -13.92 -3.96
N ASP A 236 -7.15 -13.70 -5.17
CA ASP A 236 -7.57 -14.77 -6.06
C ASP A 236 -6.43 -15.15 -7.00
N ALA A 237 -6.03 -16.41 -6.98
CA ALA A 237 -4.99 -16.92 -7.84
C ALA A 237 -5.34 -16.87 -9.36
N ASN A 238 -6.61 -16.67 -9.71
CA ASN A 238 -7.11 -16.58 -11.09
C ASN A 238 -7.43 -15.16 -11.53
N ALA A 239 -7.32 -14.17 -10.61
CA ALA A 239 -7.50 -12.75 -10.92
C ALA A 239 -6.15 -12.02 -10.97
N ILE A 240 -6.12 -10.87 -11.60
CA ILE A 240 -4.93 -10.01 -11.68
C ILE A 240 -5.36 -8.58 -11.39
N CYS A 241 -4.69 -7.92 -10.45
CA CYS A 241 -4.83 -6.49 -10.29
C CYS A 241 -4.08 -5.80 -11.43
N GLN A 242 -4.79 -5.06 -12.30
CA GLN A 242 -4.17 -4.57 -13.53
C GLN A 242 -4.74 -3.24 -14.05
N ASN A 243 -3.99 -2.63 -15.00
CA ASN A 243 -4.37 -1.39 -15.66
C ASN A 243 -4.58 -0.26 -14.67
N VAL A 244 -3.56 -0.02 -13.85
CA VAL A 244 -3.62 0.93 -12.72
C VAL A 244 -2.78 2.17 -13.00
N VAL A 245 -3.31 3.32 -12.67
CA VAL A 245 -2.60 4.60 -12.65
C VAL A 245 -2.65 5.17 -11.24
N VAL A 246 -1.48 5.50 -10.69
CA VAL A 246 -1.32 6.31 -9.47
C VAL A 246 -0.63 7.59 -9.87
N ASP A 247 -1.20 8.75 -9.59
CA ASP A 247 -0.60 10.03 -9.97
C ASP A 247 -0.79 11.10 -8.90
N ASN A 248 0.27 11.88 -8.66
CA ASN A 248 0.23 13.02 -7.73
C ASN A 248 -0.32 12.63 -6.34
N CYS A 249 0.23 11.58 -5.75
CA CYS A 249 -0.15 11.12 -4.43
C CYS A 249 0.98 11.31 -3.42
N THR A 250 0.60 11.53 -2.16
CA THR A 250 1.54 11.64 -1.04
C THR A 250 1.20 10.59 0.01
N GLY A 251 2.22 9.88 0.49
CA GLY A 251 2.10 8.87 1.54
C GLY A 251 3.06 9.10 2.69
N ARG A 252 2.57 8.88 3.90
CA ARG A 252 3.32 8.73 5.14
C ARG A 252 2.83 7.47 5.84
N SER A 253 3.74 6.63 6.37
CA SER A 253 3.33 5.33 6.88
C SER A 253 4.26 4.81 7.97
N SER A 254 3.72 4.12 8.97
CA SER A 254 4.55 3.30 9.86
C SER A 254 4.83 1.89 9.28
N ALA A 255 4.44 1.64 8.04
CA ALA A 255 4.84 0.47 7.25
C ALA A 255 5.42 0.91 5.88
N ASN A 256 4.80 0.60 4.75
CA ASN A 256 5.31 0.96 3.42
C ASN A 256 4.55 2.13 2.79
N GLY A 257 5.22 2.93 1.97
CA GLY A 257 4.59 3.99 1.22
C GLY A 257 3.73 3.46 0.07
N LEU A 258 4.33 2.72 -0.86
CA LEU A 258 3.66 2.00 -1.93
C LEU A 258 4.01 0.52 -1.86
N LYS A 259 3.00 -0.35 -1.80
CA LYS A 259 3.23 -1.79 -1.69
C LYS A 259 2.40 -2.62 -2.66
N PHE A 260 3.04 -3.59 -3.29
CA PHE A 260 2.43 -4.70 -4.01
C PHE A 260 2.59 -5.96 -3.14
N GLY A 261 1.48 -6.46 -2.65
CA GLY A 261 1.46 -7.57 -1.70
C GLY A 261 0.97 -7.15 -0.28
N THR A 262 1.22 -7.91 0.76
CA THR A 262 1.91 -9.22 0.74
C THR A 262 1.15 -10.28 -0.05
N ALA A 263 -0.20 -10.32 0.03
CA ALA A 263 -0.99 -11.25 -0.77
C ALA A 263 -0.78 -10.97 -2.27
N SER A 264 -0.23 -11.96 -2.98
CA SER A 264 0.19 -11.85 -4.39
C SER A 264 -0.07 -13.15 -5.15
N ARG A 265 -1.31 -13.68 -5.08
CA ARG A 265 -1.63 -15.00 -5.62
C ARG A 265 -1.83 -15.00 -7.13
N GLY A 266 -2.54 -14.04 -7.71
CA GLY A 266 -2.72 -13.87 -9.15
C GLY A 266 -1.71 -12.89 -9.74
N GLY A 267 -1.51 -11.77 -9.04
CA GLY A 267 -0.44 -10.82 -9.33
C GLY A 267 -0.89 -9.45 -9.81
N PHE A 268 0.07 -8.72 -10.39
CA PHE A 268 -0.04 -7.30 -10.74
C PHE A 268 0.54 -7.05 -12.13
N ARG A 269 -0.19 -6.31 -12.98
CA ARG A 269 0.22 -6.04 -14.36
C ARG A 269 -0.18 -4.66 -14.84
N ASN A 270 0.66 -4.02 -15.65
CA ASN A 270 0.38 -2.74 -16.30
C ASN A 270 0.08 -1.61 -15.32
N PHE A 271 1.05 -1.25 -14.50
CA PHE A 271 0.96 -0.11 -13.59
C PHE A 271 1.78 1.07 -14.09
N LYS A 272 1.21 2.26 -13.99
CA LYS A 272 1.89 3.52 -14.19
C LYS A 272 1.75 4.37 -12.92
N ILE A 273 2.85 4.60 -12.23
CA ILE A 273 2.91 5.39 -11.00
C ILE A 273 3.73 6.65 -11.31
N THR A 274 3.14 7.82 -11.10
CA THR A 274 3.77 9.10 -11.43
C THR A 274 3.65 10.09 -10.28
N ASN A 275 4.65 10.97 -10.12
CA ASN A 275 4.61 12.07 -9.16
C ASN A 275 4.28 11.64 -7.72
N LEU A 276 4.94 10.60 -7.23
CA LEU A 276 4.72 10.07 -5.89
C LEU A 276 5.65 10.73 -4.88
N THR A 277 5.12 11.18 -3.75
CA THR A 277 5.91 11.65 -2.60
C THR A 277 5.68 10.71 -1.42
N ILE A 278 6.76 10.14 -0.88
CA ILE A 278 6.73 9.30 0.33
C ILE A 278 7.66 9.92 1.35
N TYR A 279 7.20 10.09 2.57
CA TYR A 279 8.04 10.66 3.63
C TYR A 279 7.72 10.06 5.00
N ASP A 280 8.63 10.18 5.96
CA ASP A 280 8.48 9.69 7.33
C ASP A 280 7.90 8.27 7.38
N THR A 281 8.45 7.37 6.55
CA THR A 281 7.92 6.03 6.35
C THR A 281 8.85 4.99 6.95
N PHE A 282 8.33 4.15 7.86
CA PHE A 282 9.12 3.24 8.68
C PHE A 282 9.81 2.15 7.86
N ARG A 283 9.11 1.54 6.90
CA ARG A 283 9.65 0.52 6.01
C ARG A 283 10.09 1.12 4.67
N SER A 284 9.72 0.53 3.58
CA SER A 284 10.17 0.95 2.25
C SER A 284 9.27 2.03 1.65
N ALA A 285 9.89 2.96 0.90
CA ALA A 285 9.12 3.84 0.03
C ALA A 285 8.35 3.04 -1.02
N ILE A 286 9.00 2.01 -1.61
CA ILE A 286 8.39 1.08 -2.57
C ILE A 286 8.75 -0.37 -2.20
N THR A 287 7.72 -1.23 -2.13
CA THR A 287 7.87 -2.69 -2.00
C THR A 287 7.09 -3.41 -3.09
N PHE A 288 7.76 -4.26 -3.89
CA PHE A 288 7.13 -5.18 -4.82
C PHE A 288 7.42 -6.61 -4.40
N ALA A 289 6.39 -7.32 -3.92
CA ALA A 289 6.53 -8.64 -3.33
C ALA A 289 5.69 -9.69 -4.09
N ALA A 290 6.33 -10.44 -4.98
CA ALA A 290 5.75 -11.63 -5.64
C ALA A 290 6.07 -12.87 -4.79
N VAL A 291 5.24 -13.20 -3.81
CA VAL A 291 5.58 -14.22 -2.79
C VAL A 291 4.55 -15.34 -2.62
N ASP A 292 3.40 -15.24 -3.27
CA ASP A 292 2.30 -16.21 -3.14
C ASP A 292 1.90 -16.86 -4.48
N GLY A 293 2.82 -16.85 -5.47
CA GLY A 293 2.64 -17.52 -6.76
C GLY A 293 2.23 -16.61 -7.92
N GLY A 294 1.88 -15.36 -7.67
CA GLY A 294 1.49 -14.41 -8.71
C GLY A 294 2.66 -13.74 -9.41
N LEU A 295 2.32 -13.01 -10.46
CA LEU A 295 3.28 -12.25 -11.27
C LEU A 295 3.29 -10.76 -10.89
N ILE A 296 4.43 -10.10 -11.07
CA ILE A 296 4.55 -8.64 -11.12
C ILE A 296 5.22 -8.29 -12.44
N GLU A 297 4.51 -7.60 -13.34
CA GLU A 297 5.09 -7.26 -14.64
C GLU A 297 4.56 -5.96 -15.24
N ASN A 298 5.40 -5.31 -16.08
CA ASN A 298 5.07 -4.09 -16.79
C ASN A 298 4.71 -2.94 -15.84
N ILE A 299 5.60 -2.66 -14.92
CA ILE A 299 5.45 -1.58 -13.93
C ILE A 299 6.37 -0.41 -14.29
N VAL A 300 5.84 0.79 -14.32
CA VAL A 300 6.61 2.02 -14.48
C VAL A 300 6.37 2.94 -13.30
N VAL A 301 7.44 3.30 -12.59
CA VAL A 301 7.46 4.36 -11.59
C VAL A 301 8.26 5.52 -12.18
N ASP A 302 7.64 6.70 -12.33
CA ASP A 302 8.23 7.88 -12.94
C ASP A 302 7.99 9.12 -12.08
N GLY A 303 8.99 9.55 -11.38
CA GLY A 303 8.89 10.64 -10.42
C GLY A 303 8.52 10.17 -9.01
N LEU A 304 9.54 9.82 -8.23
CA LEU A 304 9.42 9.53 -6.79
C LEU A 304 10.32 10.48 -6.01
N ARG A 305 9.74 11.17 -5.05
CA ARG A 305 10.46 11.83 -3.98
C ARG A 305 10.24 11.06 -2.68
N SER A 306 11.31 10.47 -2.14
CA SER A 306 11.27 9.70 -0.88
C SER A 306 12.22 10.34 0.12
N VAL A 307 11.71 10.81 1.25
CA VAL A 307 12.51 11.50 2.27
C VAL A 307 12.22 10.92 3.64
N ASN A 308 13.26 10.63 4.40
CA ASN A 308 13.13 10.04 5.71
C ASN A 308 12.34 8.72 5.66
N THR A 309 12.78 7.78 4.82
CA THR A 309 12.19 6.45 4.68
C THR A 309 13.18 5.37 5.07
N GLY A 310 12.73 4.31 5.73
CA GLY A 310 13.60 3.26 6.25
C GLY A 310 14.34 2.46 5.18
N ASN A 311 13.77 2.39 3.98
CA ASN A 311 14.38 1.79 2.79
C ASN A 311 13.80 2.45 1.53
N VAL A 312 14.61 2.56 0.48
CA VAL A 312 14.17 3.16 -0.78
C VAL A 312 13.32 2.20 -1.59
N LEU A 313 13.80 0.96 -1.76
CA LEU A 313 13.26 0.01 -2.71
C LEU A 313 13.49 -1.42 -2.23
N PHE A 314 12.44 -2.23 -2.22
CA PHE A 314 12.50 -3.66 -1.94
C PHE A 314 11.72 -4.45 -2.99
N LEU A 315 12.42 -5.09 -3.94
CA LEU A 315 11.86 -6.00 -4.95
C LEU A 315 12.14 -7.43 -4.51
N ARG A 316 11.10 -8.23 -4.34
CA ARG A 316 11.22 -9.57 -3.76
C ARG A 316 10.41 -10.63 -4.50
N ILE A 317 11.06 -11.75 -4.81
CA ILE A 317 10.38 -13.02 -5.09
C ILE A 317 10.55 -13.94 -3.87
N GLY A 318 9.45 -14.46 -3.36
CA GLY A 318 9.39 -15.53 -2.36
C GLY A 318 8.52 -16.68 -2.84
N ASN A 319 8.28 -17.65 -1.98
CA ASN A 319 7.43 -18.80 -2.30
C ASN A 319 6.69 -19.26 -1.02
N ARG A 320 5.83 -18.36 -0.53
CA ARG A 320 5.18 -18.51 0.78
C ARG A 320 3.97 -19.43 0.70
N TRP A 321 3.03 -19.11 -0.20
CA TRP A 321 1.76 -19.84 -0.38
C TRP A 321 1.38 -19.99 -1.86
N SER A 322 2.33 -20.32 -2.71
CA SER A 322 2.14 -20.28 -4.17
C SER A 322 1.21 -21.36 -4.74
N SER A 323 0.80 -22.35 -3.97
CA SER A 323 -0.17 -23.38 -4.40
C SER A 323 0.17 -24.03 -5.76
N GLY A 324 1.46 -24.26 -6.02
CA GLY A 324 1.95 -24.83 -7.27
C GLY A 324 2.18 -23.86 -8.42
N LYS A 325 1.89 -22.55 -8.24
CA LYS A 325 2.25 -21.50 -9.20
C LYS A 325 3.67 -21.00 -8.93
N THR A 326 4.35 -20.58 -9.99
CA THR A 326 5.70 -20.01 -9.90
C THR A 326 5.60 -18.48 -9.90
N PRO A 327 5.96 -17.79 -8.81
CA PRO A 327 5.96 -16.35 -8.78
C PRO A 327 7.00 -15.77 -9.74
N SER A 328 6.71 -14.59 -10.31
CA SER A 328 7.62 -13.87 -11.18
C SER A 328 7.59 -12.37 -10.95
N LEU A 329 8.74 -11.71 -11.16
CA LEU A 329 8.85 -10.26 -11.13
C LEU A 329 9.76 -9.84 -12.28
N GLN A 330 9.20 -9.06 -13.23
CA GLN A 330 9.93 -8.68 -14.42
C GLN A 330 9.40 -7.40 -15.08
N ASN A 331 10.20 -6.79 -15.97
CA ASN A 331 9.83 -5.62 -16.76
C ASN A 331 9.39 -4.45 -15.88
N VAL A 332 10.26 -4.04 -14.95
CA VAL A 332 10.03 -2.90 -14.06
C VAL A 332 11.00 -1.77 -14.41
N THR A 333 10.46 -0.59 -14.60
CA THR A 333 11.25 0.64 -14.79
C THR A 333 10.95 1.61 -13.65
N ILE A 334 11.99 2.02 -12.94
CA ILE A 334 11.91 3.03 -11.87
C ILE A 334 12.83 4.18 -12.29
N LYS A 335 12.28 5.38 -12.44
CA LYS A 335 13.04 6.52 -12.95
C LYS A 335 12.63 7.85 -12.32
N ASN A 336 13.55 8.84 -12.43
CA ASN A 336 13.36 10.16 -11.89
C ASN A 336 13.09 10.14 -10.38
N VAL A 337 14.04 9.56 -9.61
CA VAL A 337 13.90 9.34 -8.18
C VAL A 337 14.93 10.14 -7.39
N TYR A 338 14.46 10.79 -6.34
CA TYR A 338 15.30 11.27 -5.26
C TYR A 338 14.87 10.59 -3.95
N ALA A 339 15.82 9.96 -3.26
CA ALA A 339 15.51 9.21 -2.04
C ALA A 339 16.56 9.41 -0.95
N GLU A 340 16.10 9.59 0.30
CA GLU A 340 16.91 9.71 1.50
C GLU A 340 16.50 8.69 2.55
N VAL A 341 17.45 7.90 3.02
CA VAL A 341 17.32 6.99 4.16
C VAL A 341 17.90 7.69 5.39
N PRO A 342 17.15 7.78 6.51
CA PRO A 342 17.61 8.49 7.71
C PRO A 342 18.59 7.61 8.53
N TYR A 343 19.32 8.29 9.42
CA TYR A 343 20.10 7.63 10.44
C TYR A 343 19.25 7.06 11.59
N ALA A 344 18.20 7.82 11.97
CA ALA A 344 17.28 7.47 13.04
C ALA A 344 16.00 6.80 12.49
N LYS A 345 15.15 6.35 13.38
CA LYS A 345 13.85 5.76 13.06
C LYS A 345 12.96 6.78 12.32
N PRO A 346 12.49 6.49 11.11
CA PRO A 346 11.85 7.50 10.25
C PRO A 346 10.41 7.86 10.63
N ASP A 347 9.70 6.99 11.34
CA ASP A 347 8.31 7.21 11.75
C ASP A 347 8.20 7.82 13.16
N ALA A 348 9.23 8.49 13.65
CA ALA A 348 9.18 9.19 14.92
C ALA A 348 8.04 10.21 14.96
N GLY A 349 7.23 10.18 16.01
CA GLY A 349 6.08 11.08 16.19
C GLY A 349 4.71 10.49 15.90
N TYR A 350 4.61 9.24 15.47
CA TYR A 350 3.34 8.51 15.50
C TYR A 350 2.97 8.15 16.94
N ASN A 351 1.73 8.48 17.33
CA ASN A 351 1.13 8.05 18.61
C ASN A 351 0.52 6.64 18.50
N TYR A 352 1.13 5.78 17.72
CA TYR A 352 0.63 4.47 17.42
C TYR A 352 1.58 3.40 17.95
N GLU A 353 1.08 2.50 18.78
CA GLU A 353 1.80 1.35 19.28
C GLU A 353 1.60 0.16 18.32
N GLY A 354 2.29 0.19 17.21
CA GLY A 354 2.33 -0.91 16.26
C GLY A 354 3.51 -1.85 16.51
N PRO A 355 3.63 -2.95 15.77
CA PRO A 355 4.81 -3.80 15.82
C PRO A 355 6.02 -3.00 15.35
N VAL A 356 6.85 -2.66 16.32
CA VAL A 356 8.09 -1.90 16.07
C VAL A 356 9.21 -2.89 15.81
N GLU A 357 9.80 -2.81 14.62
CA GLU A 357 11.03 -3.52 14.30
C GLU A 357 12.23 -2.67 14.72
N ASP A 358 12.99 -3.15 15.68
CA ASP A 358 14.17 -2.46 16.24
C ASP A 358 15.45 -2.65 15.41
N ASN A 359 15.35 -2.74 14.10
CA ASN A 359 16.54 -2.89 13.27
C ASN A 359 17.07 -1.51 12.81
N PRO A 360 18.38 -1.27 12.90
CA PRO A 360 18.98 -0.07 12.32
C PRO A 360 18.68 0.02 10.82
N ARG A 361 18.24 1.17 10.34
CA ARG A 361 17.87 1.36 8.92
C ARG A 361 19.08 1.57 8.03
N ASN A 362 20.13 2.18 8.55
CA ASN A 362 21.37 2.43 7.81
C ASN A 362 22.11 1.18 7.36
N ILE A 363 21.81 0.00 7.88
CA ILE A 363 22.44 -1.26 7.47
C ILE A 363 21.67 -1.99 6.35
N SER A 364 20.46 -1.57 6.02
CA SER A 364 19.62 -2.23 5.02
C SER A 364 19.62 -1.44 3.72
N PRO A 365 20.34 -1.90 2.68
CA PRO A 365 20.35 -1.23 1.38
C PRO A 365 19.03 -1.40 0.63
N ALA A 366 18.80 -0.62 -0.41
CA ALA A 366 17.82 -0.98 -1.43
C ALA A 366 18.11 -2.39 -1.97
N SER A 367 17.08 -3.17 -2.27
CA SER A 367 17.30 -4.58 -2.58
C SER A 367 16.45 -5.12 -3.72
N ILE A 368 17.08 -5.96 -4.56
CA ILE A 368 16.44 -6.74 -5.63
C ILE A 368 16.81 -8.21 -5.37
N ILE A 369 15.89 -8.96 -4.77
CA ILE A 369 16.20 -10.31 -4.26
C ILE A 369 15.20 -11.34 -4.80
N GLY A 370 15.65 -12.12 -5.79
CA GLY A 370 14.95 -13.31 -6.28
C GLY A 370 15.21 -14.54 -5.42
N LEU A 371 14.97 -15.70 -6.00
CA LEU A 371 15.34 -17.03 -5.48
C LEU A 371 16.19 -17.75 -6.52
N PRO A 372 17.00 -18.75 -6.17
CA PRO A 372 17.91 -19.43 -7.10
C PRO A 372 17.23 -19.92 -8.40
N ASN A 373 16.00 -20.42 -8.28
CA ASN A 373 15.22 -20.97 -9.41
C ASN A 373 14.08 -20.02 -9.88
N MET A 374 13.93 -18.86 -9.25
CA MET A 374 12.88 -17.86 -9.54
C MET A 374 13.52 -16.47 -9.53
N ARG A 375 14.11 -16.11 -10.67
CA ARG A 375 14.96 -14.93 -10.78
C ARG A 375 14.14 -13.70 -11.17
N ILE A 376 14.50 -12.56 -10.59
CA ILE A 376 13.95 -11.26 -11.00
C ILE A 376 14.60 -10.86 -12.33
N LYS A 377 13.81 -10.32 -13.29
CA LYS A 377 14.31 -10.06 -14.64
C LYS A 377 13.97 -8.68 -15.16
N ASN A 378 14.88 -8.12 -15.95
CA ASN A 378 14.66 -6.87 -16.72
C ASN A 378 14.18 -5.73 -15.84
N ILE A 379 15.05 -5.25 -14.95
CA ILE A 379 14.81 -4.10 -14.09
C ILE A 379 15.68 -2.94 -14.57
N THR A 380 15.05 -1.79 -14.81
CA THR A 380 15.74 -0.54 -15.18
C THR A 380 15.59 0.50 -14.08
N LEU A 381 16.72 1.02 -13.63
CA LEU A 381 16.84 2.13 -12.68
C LEU A 381 17.48 3.31 -13.44
N GLU A 382 16.76 4.44 -13.58
CA GLU A 382 17.19 5.55 -14.45
C GLU A 382 16.98 6.91 -13.78
N ASN A 383 17.98 7.80 -13.85
CA ASN A 383 17.93 9.13 -13.25
C ASN A 383 17.58 9.09 -11.77
N ILE A 384 18.40 8.44 -10.96
CA ILE A 384 18.12 8.19 -9.54
C ILE A 384 19.26 8.73 -8.67
N GLU A 385 18.92 9.44 -7.61
CA GLU A 385 19.84 9.73 -6.51
C GLU A 385 19.32 9.06 -5.23
N MET A 386 20.14 8.21 -4.61
CA MET A 386 19.87 7.57 -3.32
C MET A 386 20.89 8.05 -2.29
N VAL A 387 20.41 8.66 -1.22
CA VAL A 387 21.22 9.19 -0.13
C VAL A 387 21.06 8.29 1.09
N TYR A 388 22.19 7.81 1.60
CA TYR A 388 22.26 6.97 2.78
C TYR A 388 23.08 7.66 3.88
N PRO A 389 22.81 7.38 5.16
CA PRO A 389 23.58 7.97 6.25
C PRO A 389 25.03 7.50 6.24
N GLY A 390 25.33 6.28 5.77
CA GLY A 390 26.63 5.66 5.95
C GLY A 390 26.89 5.29 7.40
N ARG A 391 28.15 5.27 7.82
CA ARG A 391 28.59 5.02 9.20
C ARG A 391 28.06 3.70 9.80
N SER A 392 28.11 2.63 9.00
CA SER A 392 27.77 1.30 9.51
C SER A 392 28.76 0.90 10.60
N ASP A 393 28.24 0.57 11.74
CA ASP A 393 29.04 0.00 12.82
C ASP A 393 29.35 -1.46 12.51
N THR A 394 30.62 -1.83 12.55
CA THR A 394 31.10 -3.22 12.39
C THR A 394 30.53 -4.17 13.44
N LEU A 395 30.00 -3.68 14.54
CA LEU A 395 29.24 -4.47 15.52
C LEU A 395 27.94 -5.02 14.98
N TYR A 396 27.29 -4.28 14.08
CA TYR A 396 26.04 -4.69 13.40
C TYR A 396 26.32 -5.40 12.08
N ALA A 397 27.40 -5.06 11.45
CA ALA A 397 27.74 -5.51 10.12
C ALA A 397 28.64 -6.75 10.19
N LYS A 398 28.02 -7.88 10.36
CA LYS A 398 28.70 -9.18 10.49
C LYS A 398 28.82 -9.94 9.18
N VAL A 399 28.17 -9.46 8.11
CA VAL A 399 28.22 -10.11 6.80
C VAL A 399 29.31 -9.47 5.96
N GLY A 400 30.41 -10.17 5.80
CA GLY A 400 31.52 -9.77 4.93
C GLY A 400 31.32 -10.21 3.48
N LEU A 401 32.41 -10.13 2.71
CA LEU A 401 32.43 -10.41 1.26
C LEU A 401 33.10 -11.74 0.90
N THR A 402 33.40 -12.57 1.88
CA THR A 402 33.95 -13.92 1.61
C THR A 402 32.84 -14.81 1.04
N SER A 403 33.22 -15.79 0.23
CA SER A 403 32.26 -16.76 -0.34
C SER A 403 31.41 -17.45 0.73
N LYS A 404 32.06 -17.77 1.89
CA LYS A 404 31.36 -18.41 3.00
C LYS A 404 30.29 -17.51 3.62
N GLU A 405 30.55 -16.21 3.75
CA GLU A 405 29.61 -15.25 4.33
C GLU A 405 28.45 -14.96 3.37
N LEU A 406 28.74 -14.76 2.08
CA LEU A 406 27.73 -14.52 1.07
C LEU A 406 26.83 -15.74 0.87
N ASP A 407 27.37 -16.95 0.85
CA ASP A 407 26.58 -18.19 0.76
C ASP A 407 25.74 -18.46 2.02
N ALA A 408 26.09 -17.85 3.15
CA ALA A 408 25.35 -17.97 4.40
C ALA A 408 24.14 -17.01 4.50
N ILE A 409 24.01 -16.03 3.59
CA ILE A 409 22.83 -15.17 3.55
C ILE A 409 21.58 -16.01 3.25
N PRO A 410 20.56 -16.03 4.14
CA PRO A 410 19.42 -16.93 3.98
C PRO A 410 18.53 -16.51 2.81
N GLU A 411 17.92 -17.48 2.14
CA GLU A 411 16.99 -17.22 1.03
C GLU A 411 15.65 -16.65 1.50
N MET A 412 15.25 -16.86 2.73
CA MET A 412 14.01 -16.35 3.33
C MET A 412 12.76 -16.67 2.49
N GLU A 413 12.74 -17.81 1.80
CA GLU A 413 11.76 -18.18 0.78
C GLU A 413 10.31 -18.06 1.26
N LYS A 414 10.04 -18.51 2.49
CA LYS A 414 8.69 -18.54 3.09
C LYS A 414 8.43 -17.40 4.08
N SER A 415 9.38 -16.51 4.27
CA SER A 415 9.26 -15.42 5.23
C SER A 415 8.32 -14.33 4.73
N TYR A 416 7.80 -13.54 5.66
CA TYR A 416 7.10 -12.30 5.34
C TYR A 416 8.05 -11.38 4.55
N PRO A 417 7.60 -10.78 3.42
CA PRO A 417 8.48 -10.02 2.54
C PRO A 417 8.73 -8.60 3.07
N GLU A 418 9.57 -8.50 4.04
CA GLU A 418 10.03 -7.23 4.59
C GLU A 418 11.57 -7.17 4.50
N PHE A 419 12.13 -6.04 4.06
CA PHE A 419 13.56 -5.91 3.85
C PHE A 419 14.36 -6.18 5.13
N SER A 420 13.83 -5.78 6.28
CA SER A 420 14.48 -5.96 7.59
C SER A 420 14.62 -7.42 8.01
N GLN A 421 13.89 -8.35 7.41
CA GLN A 421 14.05 -9.80 7.67
C GLN A 421 15.43 -10.32 7.26
N PHE A 422 16.04 -9.72 6.25
CA PHE A 422 17.41 -10.05 5.86
C PHE A 422 18.46 -9.51 6.84
N LYS A 423 18.03 -8.69 7.80
CA LYS A 423 18.91 -7.99 8.75
C LYS A 423 19.98 -7.20 7.97
N GLU A 424 21.23 -7.40 8.33
CA GLU A 424 22.35 -6.78 7.64
C GLU A 424 22.65 -7.46 6.31
N LEU A 425 22.90 -6.65 5.29
CA LEU A 425 23.38 -7.09 3.98
C LEU A 425 24.74 -6.44 3.67
N PRO A 426 25.58 -7.06 2.84
CA PRO A 426 26.98 -6.65 2.64
C PRO A 426 27.15 -5.43 1.71
N ALA A 427 26.12 -4.62 1.53
CA ALA A 427 26.14 -3.39 0.74
C ALA A 427 25.54 -2.23 1.54
N TRP A 428 25.98 -0.99 1.29
CA TRP A 428 25.32 0.15 1.90
C TRP A 428 24.28 0.82 1.01
N GLY A 429 24.38 0.68 -0.31
CA GLY A 429 23.49 1.31 -1.29
C GLY A 429 22.48 0.34 -1.89
N MET A 430 22.95 -0.77 -2.52
CA MET A 430 22.05 -1.74 -3.14
C MET A 430 22.61 -3.17 -3.09
N TYR A 431 21.75 -4.11 -2.73
CA TYR A 431 22.03 -5.55 -2.78
C TYR A 431 21.14 -6.24 -3.82
N ILE A 432 21.77 -6.96 -4.75
CA ILE A 432 21.08 -7.64 -5.84
C ILE A 432 21.43 -9.11 -5.81
N ARG A 433 20.43 -9.98 -5.73
CA ARG A 433 20.63 -11.42 -5.67
C ARG A 433 19.62 -12.17 -6.52
N HIS A 434 20.09 -13.21 -7.24
CA HIS A 434 19.27 -14.04 -8.12
C HIS A 434 18.46 -13.20 -9.09
N ALA A 435 19.16 -12.41 -9.90
CA ALA A 435 18.55 -11.51 -10.85
C ALA A 435 19.23 -11.57 -12.23
N ASP A 436 18.47 -11.24 -13.28
CA ASP A 436 18.95 -11.20 -14.66
C ASP A 436 18.58 -9.85 -15.30
N ASP A 437 19.47 -9.29 -16.11
CA ASP A 437 19.26 -8.08 -16.91
C ASP A 437 18.88 -6.86 -16.06
N ILE A 438 19.82 -6.39 -15.23
CA ILE A 438 19.65 -5.21 -14.36
C ILE A 438 20.37 -4.01 -14.97
N HIS A 439 19.64 -2.92 -15.22
CA HIS A 439 20.16 -1.75 -15.92
C HIS A 439 20.15 -0.50 -15.04
N PHE A 440 21.32 0.07 -14.84
CA PHE A 440 21.50 1.37 -14.19
C PHE A 440 21.87 2.42 -15.25
N LYS A 441 21.13 3.53 -15.26
CA LYS A 441 21.37 4.66 -16.15
C LYS A 441 21.30 5.95 -15.36
N ASN A 442 22.38 6.71 -15.28
CA ASN A 442 22.39 7.96 -14.52
C ASN A 442 21.97 7.74 -13.05
N VAL A 443 22.64 6.88 -12.30
CA VAL A 443 22.30 6.57 -10.89
C VAL A 443 23.45 7.04 -9.99
N THR A 444 23.10 7.83 -8.98
CA THR A 444 24.04 8.28 -7.95
C THR A 444 23.72 7.60 -6.61
N PHE A 445 24.70 6.93 -6.05
CA PHE A 445 24.70 6.46 -4.69
C PHE A 445 25.54 7.38 -3.84
N ARG A 446 24.95 8.01 -2.83
CA ARG A 446 25.63 8.94 -1.94
C ARG A 446 25.53 8.49 -0.49
N ALA A 447 26.67 8.26 0.17
CA ALA A 447 26.77 8.10 1.61
C ALA A 447 27.20 9.43 2.24
N LEU A 448 26.53 9.85 3.31
CA LEU A 448 26.86 11.09 4.04
C LEU A 448 28.12 10.94 4.89
N GLU A 449 28.35 9.75 5.42
CA GLU A 449 29.56 9.37 6.13
C GLU A 449 30.17 8.12 5.47
N GLN A 450 31.42 7.83 5.80
CA GLN A 450 32.12 6.63 5.31
C GLN A 450 31.41 5.36 5.78
N ASP A 451 31.24 4.39 4.88
CA ASP A 451 30.78 3.04 5.19
C ASP A 451 31.88 2.03 4.82
N TYR A 452 32.04 0.96 5.56
CA TYR A 452 33.08 -0.05 5.25
C TYR A 452 32.66 -1.01 4.13
N ARG A 453 31.36 -1.14 3.85
CA ARG A 453 30.80 -2.00 2.78
C ARG A 453 30.93 -1.31 1.41
N PRO A 454 30.96 -2.05 0.29
CA PRO A 454 30.78 -1.46 -1.03
C PRO A 454 29.37 -0.88 -1.20
N ALA A 455 29.20 0.04 -2.15
CA ALA A 455 27.90 0.61 -2.45
C ALA A 455 26.93 -0.43 -3.05
N VAL A 456 27.42 -1.25 -3.97
CA VAL A 456 26.61 -2.25 -4.68
C VAL A 456 27.24 -3.63 -4.55
N VAL A 457 26.47 -4.62 -4.16
CA VAL A 457 26.83 -6.04 -4.19
C VAL A 457 25.88 -6.79 -5.13
N MET A 458 26.47 -7.52 -6.08
CA MET A 458 25.80 -8.43 -7.00
C MET A 458 26.16 -9.86 -6.64
N ASP A 459 25.15 -10.63 -6.22
CA ASP A 459 25.28 -12.03 -5.81
C ASP A 459 24.42 -12.91 -6.72
N ASP A 460 25.03 -13.70 -7.58
CA ASP A 460 24.38 -14.49 -8.62
C ASP A 460 23.50 -13.63 -9.56
N VAL A 461 24.11 -12.64 -10.19
CA VAL A 461 23.46 -11.78 -11.20
C VAL A 461 23.99 -12.13 -12.59
N LYS A 462 23.10 -12.29 -13.58
CA LYS A 462 23.44 -12.55 -14.97
C LYS A 462 22.98 -11.39 -15.85
N GLY A 463 23.93 -10.64 -16.37
CA GLY A 463 23.66 -9.42 -17.14
C GLY A 463 23.33 -8.23 -16.25
N ALA A 464 24.22 -7.26 -16.22
CA ALA A 464 23.92 -5.93 -15.67
C ALA A 464 24.73 -4.86 -16.43
N SER A 465 24.17 -3.68 -16.55
CA SER A 465 24.86 -2.52 -17.13
C SER A 465 24.81 -1.33 -16.21
N PHE A 466 25.96 -0.67 -16.06
CA PHE A 466 26.13 0.54 -15.28
C PHE A 466 26.59 1.66 -16.21
N ARG A 467 25.67 2.56 -16.58
CA ARG A 467 25.93 3.70 -17.47
C ARG A 467 25.71 5.01 -16.73
N GLY A 468 26.76 5.83 -16.62
CA GLY A 468 26.67 7.08 -15.89
C GLY A 468 26.39 6.89 -14.39
N VAL A 469 26.89 5.81 -13.81
CA VAL A 469 26.70 5.55 -12.37
C VAL A 469 27.84 6.20 -11.59
N SER A 470 27.50 6.89 -10.52
CA SER A 470 28.43 7.57 -9.64
C SER A 470 28.28 7.16 -8.19
N PHE A 471 29.37 7.19 -7.46
CA PHE A 471 29.45 6.91 -6.04
C PHE A 471 30.09 8.08 -5.32
N SER A 472 29.40 8.63 -4.33
CA SER A 472 29.90 9.71 -3.48
C SER A 472 29.92 9.25 -2.04
N GLU A 473 31.11 9.09 -1.49
CA GLU A 473 31.33 8.62 -0.12
C GLU A 473 32.60 9.30 0.43
N PRO A 474 32.58 9.90 1.63
CA PRO A 474 33.76 10.49 2.23
C PRO A 474 34.88 9.45 2.39
N ASN A 475 36.11 9.87 2.11
CA ASN A 475 37.32 9.04 2.31
C ASN A 475 37.37 7.69 1.56
N ALA A 476 36.56 7.53 0.50
CA ALA A 476 36.47 6.27 -0.25
C ALA A 476 37.48 6.15 -1.40
N GLN A 477 38.57 6.94 -1.38
CA GLN A 477 39.58 6.92 -2.44
C GLN A 477 40.18 5.51 -2.61
N GLY A 478 40.09 4.94 -3.81
CA GLY A 478 40.58 3.60 -4.13
C GLY A 478 39.68 2.44 -3.66
N LYS A 479 38.52 2.73 -3.06
CA LYS A 479 37.56 1.71 -2.65
C LYS A 479 36.79 1.16 -3.86
N ASN A 480 36.72 -0.18 -3.96
CA ASN A 480 35.83 -0.81 -4.94
C ASN A 480 34.37 -0.69 -4.51
N GLN A 481 33.59 0.11 -5.21
CA GLN A 481 32.19 0.37 -4.89
C GLN A 481 31.22 -0.67 -5.47
N ILE A 482 31.65 -1.55 -6.38
CA ILE A 482 30.84 -2.60 -6.99
C ILE A 482 31.51 -3.95 -6.75
N PHE A 483 30.90 -4.78 -5.94
CA PHE A 483 31.38 -6.13 -5.68
C PHE A 483 30.54 -7.18 -6.42
N LYS A 484 31.21 -8.17 -7.03
CA LYS A 484 30.59 -9.22 -7.84
C LYS A 484 30.90 -10.59 -7.24
N TYR A 485 29.86 -11.37 -6.96
CA TYR A 485 29.98 -12.74 -6.50
C TYR A 485 29.07 -13.64 -7.34
N LYS A 486 29.60 -14.74 -7.89
CA LYS A 486 28.87 -15.66 -8.79
C LYS A 486 28.14 -14.96 -9.95
N SER A 487 28.55 -13.77 -10.32
CA SER A 487 27.87 -12.90 -11.29
C SER A 487 28.64 -12.81 -12.60
N SER A 488 27.93 -12.68 -13.73
CA SER A 488 28.51 -12.65 -15.07
C SER A 488 27.78 -11.66 -16.00
N GLY A 489 28.43 -11.25 -17.09
CA GLY A 489 27.85 -10.31 -18.07
C GLY A 489 27.64 -8.90 -17.50
N ILE A 490 28.56 -8.42 -16.64
CA ILE A 490 28.45 -7.13 -15.96
C ILE A 490 29.30 -6.09 -16.70
N ASN A 491 28.64 -5.11 -17.31
CA ASN A 491 29.27 -4.01 -18.05
C ASN A 491 29.23 -2.73 -17.21
N ILE A 492 30.38 -2.09 -17.02
CA ILE A 492 30.52 -0.83 -16.28
C ILE A 492 31.14 0.20 -17.25
N GLU A 493 30.38 1.27 -17.55
CA GLU A 493 30.78 2.32 -18.48
C GLU A 493 30.88 3.68 -17.74
#